data_d459e44d1548984104e7f5187bc78d59
#
_entry.id   d459e44d1548984104e7f5187bc78d59
#
_cell.length_a   1.000
_cell.length_b   1.000
_cell.length_c   1.000
_cell.angle_alpha   90.00
_cell.angle_beta   90.00
_cell.angle_gamma   90.00
#
_symmetry.space_group_name_H-M   'P 1'
#
loop_
_entity.id
_entity.type
_entity.pdbx_description
1 polymer ?
#
loop_
_entity_poly.entity_id
_entity_poly.type
_entity_poly.pdbx_seq_one_letter_code
_entity_poly.pdbx_strand_id
1 'polypeptide(L)'
;MPPALAARFTGAAQQVPDTDWHLERLYDFADELGASVLVATHSRYVIDLNRPPDNASLYPGQSVTSLCPIDIFDNTPIYAKPGDEPDEAEIDDRRKTIWEPYHQQLAAELARIRAVHGVAGLWDAHSICSVVPRFFEGTLTDLNLGTGKGTSCAAALGERLLADAKSASGYTSVLNGRFTGGYITRHYGQPANNVHAVQLEMTWSCYMAEHPPYEYLPETAKGISPHLRRMLETMLNFLEGH
;
A
#
# COMPACT_ATOMS: atom_id res chain seq x y z
N MET A 1 -5.95 8.03 14.63
CA MET A 1 -7.43 7.96 14.41
C MET A 1 -8.10 9.05 15.26
N PRO A 2 -9.08 9.83 14.75
CA PRO A 2 -9.79 10.83 15.53
C PRO A 2 -10.57 10.18 16.70
N PRO A 3 -10.48 10.72 17.94
CA PRO A 3 -11.08 10.07 19.12
C PRO A 3 -12.60 9.89 19.02
N ALA A 4 -13.30 10.86 18.44
CA ALA A 4 -14.77 10.79 18.26
C ALA A 4 -15.19 9.65 17.31
N LEU A 5 -14.38 9.37 16.29
CA LEU A 5 -14.62 8.25 15.38
C LEU A 5 -14.27 6.92 16.05
N ALA A 6 -13.15 6.85 16.77
CA ALA A 6 -12.74 5.64 17.49
C ALA A 6 -13.80 5.17 18.49
N ALA A 7 -14.53 6.10 19.11
CA ALA A 7 -15.62 5.79 20.03
C ALA A 7 -16.84 5.09 19.39
N ARG A 8 -16.96 5.16 18.05
CA ARG A 8 -18.01 4.47 17.26
C ARG A 8 -17.59 3.05 16.86
N PHE A 9 -16.30 2.69 17.04
CA PHE A 9 -15.73 1.43 16.57
C PHE A 9 -15.91 0.30 17.58
N THR A 10 -16.00 -0.92 17.06
CA THR A 10 -15.88 -2.14 17.86
C THR A 10 -14.50 -2.24 18.51
N GLY A 11 -14.37 -3.00 19.59
CA GLY A 11 -13.07 -3.22 20.23
C GLY A 11 -12.03 -3.85 19.28
N ALA A 12 -12.45 -4.69 18.35
CA ALA A 12 -11.59 -5.26 17.30
C ALA A 12 -11.08 -4.17 16.35
N ALA A 13 -11.96 -3.31 15.85
CA ALA A 13 -11.60 -2.23 14.93
C ALA A 13 -10.73 -1.14 15.57
N GLN A 14 -10.83 -0.92 16.89
CA GLN A 14 -9.96 0.00 17.62
C GLN A 14 -8.49 -0.45 17.63
N GLN A 15 -8.21 -1.74 17.44
CA GLN A 15 -6.86 -2.28 17.30
C GLN A 15 -6.29 -2.08 15.88
N VAL A 16 -7.08 -1.56 14.94
CA VAL A 16 -6.73 -1.29 13.53
C VAL A 16 -5.98 -2.45 12.85
N PRO A 17 -6.52 -3.68 12.89
CA PRO A 17 -5.81 -4.89 12.47
C PRO A 17 -5.41 -4.90 11.00
N ASP A 18 -6.03 -4.08 10.13
CA ASP A 18 -5.75 -4.02 8.69
C ASP A 18 -4.76 -2.90 8.33
N THR A 19 -3.88 -2.54 9.25
CA THR A 19 -2.88 -1.47 9.06
C THR A 19 -1.63 -2.02 8.39
N ASP A 20 -1.02 -1.21 7.53
CA ASP A 20 0.32 -1.44 6.99
C ASP A 20 1.36 -1.12 8.10
N TRP A 21 1.46 -2.02 9.11
CA TRP A 21 2.22 -1.82 10.31
C TRP A 21 3.72 -1.67 10.07
N HIS A 22 4.38 -0.76 10.80
CA HIS A 22 5.84 -0.64 10.91
C HIS A 22 6.59 -0.40 9.60
N LEU A 23 5.92 -0.06 8.49
CA LEU A 23 6.59 0.18 7.21
C LEU A 23 7.60 1.32 7.29
N GLU A 24 7.31 2.41 8.02
CA GLU A 24 8.27 3.50 8.24
C GLU A 24 9.58 2.99 8.87
N ARG A 25 9.48 2.03 9.79
CA ARG A 25 10.66 1.41 10.41
C ARG A 25 11.37 0.45 9.47
N LEU A 26 10.62 -0.28 8.65
CA LEU A 26 11.16 -1.26 7.72
C LEU A 26 11.88 -0.60 6.54
N TYR A 27 11.41 0.57 6.13
CA TYR A 27 11.97 1.37 5.03
C TYR A 27 12.80 2.57 5.54
N ASP A 28 13.37 2.51 6.76
CA ASP A 28 14.19 3.59 7.36
C ASP A 28 15.40 4.00 6.50
N PHE A 29 15.86 3.09 5.64
CA PHE A 29 16.92 3.33 4.66
C PHE A 29 16.51 4.23 3.47
N ALA A 30 15.22 4.57 3.31
CA ALA A 30 14.75 5.35 2.16
C ALA A 30 15.39 6.74 2.08
N ASP A 31 15.66 7.37 3.22
CA ASP A 31 16.35 8.66 3.29
C ASP A 31 17.79 8.59 2.73
N GLU A 32 18.49 7.47 2.96
CA GLU A 32 19.84 7.25 2.41
C GLU A 32 19.84 7.14 0.88
N LEU A 33 18.72 6.74 0.28
CA LEU A 33 18.52 6.69 -1.16
C LEU A 33 18.06 8.02 -1.75
N GLY A 34 17.89 9.07 -0.92
CA GLY A 34 17.38 10.37 -1.34
C GLY A 34 15.89 10.35 -1.73
N ALA A 35 15.15 9.33 -1.30
CA ALA A 35 13.73 9.22 -1.59
C ALA A 35 12.89 10.19 -0.75
N SER A 36 11.85 10.77 -1.35
CA SER A 36 10.81 11.47 -0.59
C SER A 36 9.85 10.43 -0.01
N VAL A 37 9.53 10.57 1.28
CA VAL A 37 8.64 9.64 1.98
C VAL A 37 7.34 10.35 2.34
N LEU A 38 6.21 9.80 1.89
CA LEU A 38 4.87 10.28 2.22
C LEU A 38 4.13 9.21 3.00
N VAL A 39 3.75 9.53 4.24
CA VAL A 39 3.12 8.58 5.17
C VAL A 39 1.68 9.00 5.47
N ALA A 40 0.75 8.03 5.41
CA ALA A 40 -0.63 8.21 5.83
C ALA A 40 -0.71 8.43 7.35
N THR A 41 -1.30 9.54 7.78
CA THR A 41 -1.45 9.88 9.20
C THR A 41 -2.74 9.35 9.83
N HIS A 42 -3.65 8.83 9.02
CA HIS A 42 -4.93 8.28 9.43
C HIS A 42 -5.05 6.80 9.05
N SER A 43 -5.70 6.02 9.91
CA SER A 43 -6.04 4.63 9.59
C SER A 43 -6.96 4.57 8.35
N ARG A 44 -6.83 3.50 7.55
CA ARG A 44 -7.75 3.21 6.44
C ARG A 44 -9.23 3.13 6.86
N TYR A 45 -9.51 2.90 8.14
CA TYR A 45 -10.88 2.91 8.67
C TYR A 45 -11.50 4.30 8.75
N VAL A 46 -10.69 5.34 8.69
CA VAL A 46 -11.19 6.71 8.51
C VAL A 46 -11.55 6.92 7.04
N ILE A 47 -10.58 6.71 6.15
CA ILE A 47 -10.73 6.70 4.70
C ILE A 47 -9.53 5.98 4.07
N ASP A 48 -9.77 5.07 3.15
CA ASP A 48 -8.70 4.32 2.49
C ASP A 48 -8.12 5.13 1.33
N LEU A 49 -6.91 5.64 1.52
CA LEU A 49 -6.20 6.46 0.53
C LEU A 49 -5.85 5.68 -0.75
N ASN A 50 -5.85 4.34 -0.69
CA ASN A 50 -5.62 3.49 -1.86
C ASN A 50 -6.92 2.99 -2.53
N ARG A 51 -8.01 3.80 -2.38
CA ARG A 51 -9.29 3.60 -3.08
C ARG A 51 -9.63 4.82 -3.93
N PRO A 52 -10.33 4.64 -5.07
CA PRO A 52 -10.83 5.74 -5.89
C PRO A 52 -11.79 6.63 -5.08
N PRO A 53 -11.80 7.96 -5.33
CA PRO A 53 -12.67 8.89 -4.60
C PRO A 53 -14.16 8.69 -4.84
N ASP A 54 -14.52 8.04 -5.95
CA ASP A 54 -15.89 7.66 -6.32
C ASP A 54 -16.26 6.25 -5.82
N ASN A 55 -15.38 5.62 -5.04
CA ASN A 55 -15.57 4.27 -4.52
C ASN A 55 -15.72 3.17 -5.60
N ALA A 56 -15.28 3.40 -6.83
CA ALA A 56 -15.31 2.42 -7.92
C ALA A 56 -14.45 1.19 -7.60
N SER A 57 -14.92 -0.01 -7.92
CA SER A 57 -14.14 -1.23 -7.67
C SER A 57 -12.97 -1.35 -8.65
N LEU A 58 -11.76 -1.51 -8.11
CA LEU A 58 -10.53 -1.79 -8.88
C LEU A 58 -10.40 -3.28 -9.28
N TYR A 59 -11.20 -4.14 -8.69
CA TYR A 59 -11.19 -5.60 -8.89
C TYR A 59 -12.61 -6.12 -9.12
N PRO A 60 -13.23 -5.88 -10.29
CA PRO A 60 -14.60 -6.32 -10.57
C PRO A 60 -14.74 -7.84 -10.36
N GLY A 61 -15.79 -8.23 -9.64
CA GLY A 61 -16.06 -9.63 -9.33
C GLY A 61 -15.27 -10.22 -8.16
N GLN A 62 -14.43 -9.43 -7.50
CA GLN A 62 -13.69 -9.85 -6.30
C GLN A 62 -14.15 -9.04 -5.07
N SER A 63 -13.94 -9.61 -3.88
CA SER A 63 -14.15 -8.87 -2.63
C SER A 63 -13.14 -7.75 -2.50
N VAL A 64 -13.63 -6.56 -2.19
CA VAL A 64 -12.83 -5.35 -1.92
C VAL A 64 -13.47 -4.58 -0.77
N THR A 65 -12.69 -3.73 -0.13
CA THR A 65 -13.21 -2.76 0.84
C THR A 65 -13.62 -1.46 0.15
N SER A 66 -14.55 -0.72 0.75
CA SER A 66 -14.99 0.59 0.27
C SER A 66 -13.97 1.68 0.59
N LEU A 67 -14.20 2.90 0.04
CA LEU A 67 -13.43 4.11 0.33
C LEU A 67 -13.41 4.44 1.85
N CYS A 68 -14.56 4.33 2.52
CA CYS A 68 -14.65 4.31 3.98
C CYS A 68 -15.12 2.91 4.40
N PRO A 69 -14.20 2.02 4.83
CA PRO A 69 -14.55 0.64 5.15
C PRO A 69 -15.56 0.54 6.31
N ILE A 70 -16.45 -0.44 6.23
CA ILE A 70 -17.41 -0.77 7.28
C ILE A 70 -17.12 -2.10 7.94
N ASP A 71 -16.26 -2.92 7.31
CA ASP A 71 -15.80 -4.21 7.82
C ASP A 71 -14.28 -4.30 7.83
N ILE A 72 -13.74 -4.99 8.83
CA ILE A 72 -12.36 -5.47 8.89
C ILE A 72 -12.15 -6.54 7.79
N PHE A 73 -10.90 -6.87 7.48
CA PHE A 73 -10.59 -7.89 6.46
C PHE A 73 -11.10 -9.31 6.80
N ASP A 74 -11.41 -9.58 8.05
CA ASP A 74 -12.05 -10.83 8.49
C ASP A 74 -13.59 -10.80 8.44
N ASN A 75 -14.20 -9.72 7.92
CA ASN A 75 -15.62 -9.41 7.87
C ASN A 75 -16.25 -9.03 9.23
N THR A 76 -15.46 -8.78 10.27
CA THR A 76 -15.97 -8.22 11.53
C THR A 76 -16.39 -6.75 11.28
N PRO A 77 -17.58 -6.31 11.74
CA PRO A 77 -17.99 -4.92 11.61
C PRO A 77 -17.00 -3.95 12.29
N ILE A 78 -16.70 -2.85 11.62
CA ILE A 78 -15.91 -1.75 12.18
C ILE A 78 -16.73 -0.96 13.19
N TYR A 79 -17.99 -0.68 12.87
CA TYR A 79 -18.87 0.14 13.69
C TYR A 79 -19.65 -0.69 14.72
N ALA A 80 -19.72 -0.18 15.96
CA ALA A 80 -20.28 -0.94 17.09
C ALA A 80 -21.81 -1.05 17.06
N LYS A 81 -22.49 -0.09 16.40
CA LYS A 81 -23.95 -0.06 16.34
C LYS A 81 -24.40 0.18 14.91
N PRO A 82 -25.51 -0.44 14.47
CA PRO A 82 -26.16 -0.09 13.21
C PRO A 82 -26.48 1.41 13.16
N GLY A 83 -26.09 2.07 12.07
CA GLY A 83 -26.26 3.51 11.88
C GLY A 83 -25.11 4.37 12.38
N ASP A 84 -24.06 3.76 12.95
CA ASP A 84 -22.79 4.45 13.27
C ASP A 84 -21.87 4.55 12.03
N GLU A 85 -22.18 3.84 10.94
CA GLU A 85 -21.45 3.92 9.68
C GLU A 85 -21.52 5.33 9.09
N PRO A 86 -20.50 5.78 8.35
CA PRO A 86 -20.51 7.12 7.76
C PRO A 86 -21.59 7.24 6.69
N ASP A 87 -22.38 8.29 6.74
CA ASP A 87 -23.27 8.69 5.66
C ASP A 87 -22.51 9.38 4.52
N GLU A 88 -23.20 9.70 3.43
CA GLU A 88 -22.61 10.35 2.26
C GLU A 88 -21.97 11.71 2.59
N ALA A 89 -22.54 12.48 3.51
CA ALA A 89 -22.00 13.77 3.90
C ALA A 89 -20.69 13.61 4.69
N GLU A 90 -20.62 12.63 5.59
CA GLU A 90 -19.41 12.31 6.33
C GLU A 90 -18.31 11.73 5.41
N ILE A 91 -18.66 10.86 4.45
CA ILE A 91 -17.73 10.35 3.44
C ILE A 91 -17.15 11.51 2.62
N ASP A 92 -17.98 12.45 2.19
CA ASP A 92 -17.55 13.62 1.41
C ASP A 92 -16.64 14.55 2.23
N ASP A 93 -16.92 14.76 3.51
CA ASP A 93 -16.05 15.51 4.41
C ASP A 93 -14.68 14.83 4.59
N ARG A 94 -14.65 13.53 4.86
CA ARG A 94 -13.39 12.76 4.98
C ARG A 94 -12.60 12.78 3.68
N ARG A 95 -13.27 12.69 2.54
CA ARG A 95 -12.64 12.79 1.22
C ARG A 95 -11.96 14.14 1.04
N LYS A 96 -12.66 15.25 1.33
CA LYS A 96 -12.16 16.62 1.19
C LYS A 96 -11.04 16.95 2.19
N THR A 97 -11.15 16.47 3.42
CA THR A 97 -10.24 16.88 4.50
C THR A 97 -9.03 15.98 4.68
N ILE A 98 -9.07 14.74 4.18
CA ILE A 98 -8.00 13.75 4.38
C ILE A 98 -7.50 13.19 3.05
N TRP A 99 -8.42 12.64 2.23
CA TRP A 99 -8.05 11.97 0.98
C TRP A 99 -7.46 12.96 -0.04
N GLU A 100 -8.16 14.05 -0.31
CA GLU A 100 -7.73 15.06 -1.29
C GLU A 100 -6.39 15.73 -0.93
N PRO A 101 -6.14 16.17 0.32
CA PRO A 101 -4.85 16.73 0.71
C PRO A 101 -3.69 15.75 0.54
N TYR A 102 -3.86 14.48 0.89
CA TYR A 102 -2.85 13.45 0.68
C TYR A 102 -2.52 13.29 -0.81
N HIS A 103 -3.54 13.16 -1.65
CA HIS A 103 -3.36 12.98 -3.09
C HIS A 103 -2.83 14.24 -3.78
N GLN A 104 -3.18 15.44 -3.30
CA GLN A 104 -2.58 16.69 -3.77
C GLN A 104 -1.09 16.74 -3.46
N GLN A 105 -0.67 16.35 -2.24
CA GLN A 105 0.74 16.29 -1.85
C GLN A 105 1.50 15.26 -2.68
N LEU A 106 0.95 14.06 -2.88
CA LEU A 106 1.57 13.01 -3.70
C LEU A 106 1.75 13.47 -5.15
N ALA A 107 0.72 14.07 -5.74
CA ALA A 107 0.78 14.60 -7.09
C ALA A 107 1.82 15.73 -7.24
N ALA A 108 1.87 16.66 -6.27
CA ALA A 108 2.83 17.75 -6.24
C ALA A 108 4.27 17.24 -6.14
N GLU A 109 4.53 16.23 -5.31
CA GLU A 109 5.85 15.65 -5.13
C GLU A 109 6.32 14.90 -6.39
N LEU A 110 5.47 14.08 -7.01
CA LEU A 110 5.78 13.44 -8.29
C LEU A 110 6.06 14.46 -9.39
N ALA A 111 5.29 15.53 -9.46
CA ALA A 111 5.50 16.61 -10.43
C ALA A 111 6.84 17.34 -10.17
N ARG A 112 7.19 17.60 -8.90
CA ARG A 112 8.46 18.23 -8.51
C ARG A 112 9.65 17.36 -8.93
N ILE A 113 9.62 16.06 -8.61
CA ILE A 113 10.69 15.11 -8.96
C ILE A 113 10.85 15.06 -10.48
N ARG A 114 9.74 14.85 -11.21
CA ARG A 114 9.77 14.80 -12.67
C ARG A 114 10.29 16.10 -13.31
N ALA A 115 9.96 17.26 -12.74
CA ALA A 115 10.44 18.53 -13.26
C ALA A 115 11.97 18.70 -13.12
N VAL A 116 12.56 18.10 -12.09
CA VAL A 116 14.01 18.15 -11.84
C VAL A 116 14.76 17.09 -12.64
N HIS A 117 14.25 15.87 -12.71
CA HIS A 117 14.96 14.71 -13.22
C HIS A 117 14.45 14.20 -14.58
N GLY A 118 13.36 14.77 -15.12
CA GLY A 118 12.72 14.29 -16.36
C GLY A 118 11.84 13.05 -16.17
N VAL A 119 12.01 12.33 -15.09
CA VAL A 119 11.29 11.09 -14.75
C VAL A 119 11.01 11.06 -13.25
N ALA A 120 9.95 10.34 -12.84
CA ALA A 120 9.64 10.08 -11.43
C ALA A 120 9.29 8.62 -11.22
N GLY A 121 9.70 8.06 -10.07
CA GLY A 121 9.32 6.75 -9.59
C GLY A 121 8.46 6.84 -8.34
N LEU A 122 7.44 6.00 -8.26
CA LEU A 122 6.59 5.83 -7.09
C LEU A 122 6.66 4.39 -6.62
N TRP A 123 7.20 4.18 -5.43
CA TRP A 123 7.13 2.91 -4.72
C TRP A 123 5.97 2.96 -3.73
N ASP A 124 4.92 2.19 -3.99
CA ASP A 124 3.69 2.14 -3.18
C ASP A 124 3.81 0.95 -2.21
N ALA A 125 4.31 1.22 -1.01
CA ALA A 125 4.64 0.19 -0.02
C ALA A 125 3.41 -0.18 0.80
N HIS A 126 3.01 -1.46 0.74
CA HIS A 126 1.91 -2.05 1.49
C HIS A 126 2.30 -3.37 2.12
N SER A 127 1.52 -3.78 3.11
CA SER A 127 1.65 -5.08 3.74
C SER A 127 0.32 -5.58 4.28
N ILE A 128 0.18 -6.90 4.36
CA ILE A 128 -1.06 -7.57 4.77
C ILE A 128 -0.74 -8.89 5.51
N CYS A 129 -1.66 -9.34 6.33
CA CYS A 129 -1.60 -10.68 6.92
C CYS A 129 -1.45 -11.77 5.82
N SER A 130 -0.61 -12.77 6.06
CA SER A 130 -0.35 -13.84 5.09
C SER A 130 -1.56 -14.72 4.78
N VAL A 131 -2.58 -14.71 5.65
CA VAL A 131 -3.82 -15.47 5.47
C VAL A 131 -5.02 -14.54 5.67
N VAL A 132 -5.72 -14.21 4.58
CA VAL A 132 -6.95 -13.39 4.59
C VAL A 132 -8.00 -14.07 3.69
N PRO A 133 -8.80 -15.00 4.23
CA PRO A 133 -9.74 -15.81 3.42
C PRO A 133 -10.77 -15.01 2.62
N ARG A 134 -11.07 -13.78 3.05
CA ARG A 134 -11.93 -12.85 2.31
C ARG A 134 -11.38 -12.51 0.93
N PHE A 135 -10.05 -12.44 0.80
CA PHE A 135 -9.41 -11.93 -0.42
C PHE A 135 -8.73 -13.01 -1.26
N PHE A 136 -8.26 -14.10 -0.62
CA PHE A 136 -7.56 -15.19 -1.30
C PHE A 136 -7.62 -16.47 -0.49
N GLU A 137 -7.45 -17.61 -1.18
CA GLU A 137 -7.34 -18.93 -0.55
C GLU A 137 -5.90 -19.21 -0.12
N GLY A 138 -5.72 -19.89 1.01
CA GLY A 138 -4.43 -20.32 1.53
C GLY A 138 -3.54 -19.18 1.98
N THR A 139 -2.23 -19.34 1.77
CA THR A 139 -1.20 -18.35 2.15
C THR A 139 -0.81 -17.49 0.96
N LEU A 140 -0.77 -16.19 1.16
CA LEU A 140 -0.33 -15.23 0.15
C LEU A 140 1.17 -15.42 -0.15
N THR A 141 1.56 -15.23 -1.39
CA THR A 141 2.96 -15.07 -1.80
C THR A 141 3.59 -13.89 -1.04
N ASP A 142 4.82 -14.05 -0.52
CA ASP A 142 5.44 -13.06 0.38
C ASP A 142 5.60 -11.68 -0.25
N LEU A 143 6.04 -11.64 -1.51
CA LEU A 143 6.32 -10.40 -2.25
C LEU A 143 5.42 -10.33 -3.49
N ASN A 144 4.32 -9.57 -3.42
CA ASN A 144 3.43 -9.35 -4.55
C ASN A 144 3.73 -7.98 -5.17
N LEU A 145 4.44 -7.97 -6.29
CA LEU A 145 4.65 -6.76 -7.08
C LEU A 145 3.42 -6.48 -7.95
N GLY A 146 2.89 -5.27 -7.88
CA GLY A 146 1.74 -4.82 -8.68
C GLY A 146 2.12 -3.67 -9.60
N THR A 147 1.84 -3.83 -10.90
CA THR A 147 2.16 -2.83 -11.95
C THR A 147 0.91 -2.41 -12.73
N GLY A 148 -0.27 -2.46 -12.11
CA GLY A 148 -1.54 -2.22 -12.83
C GLY A 148 -1.74 -3.17 -14.00
N LYS A 149 -1.29 -4.43 -13.89
CA LYS A 149 -1.22 -5.40 -15.00
C LYS A 149 -0.36 -4.91 -16.18
N GLY A 150 0.74 -4.22 -15.88
CA GLY A 150 1.69 -3.71 -16.87
C GLY A 150 1.40 -2.31 -17.38
N THR A 151 0.45 -1.58 -16.77
CA THR A 151 0.08 -0.23 -17.25
C THR A 151 0.73 0.90 -16.44
N SER A 152 1.19 0.65 -15.21
CA SER A 152 1.68 1.71 -14.30
C SER A 152 3.18 1.95 -14.35
N CYS A 153 3.96 1.10 -15.01
CA CYS A 153 5.38 1.29 -15.23
C CYS A 153 5.84 0.64 -16.54
N ALA A 154 7.05 0.94 -16.99
CA ALA A 154 7.66 0.24 -18.12
C ALA A 154 7.81 -1.27 -17.81
N ALA A 155 7.56 -2.12 -18.78
CA ALA A 155 7.65 -3.58 -18.62
C ALA A 155 9.02 -4.02 -18.11
N ALA A 156 10.10 -3.44 -18.65
CA ALA A 156 11.47 -3.75 -18.23
C ALA A 156 11.74 -3.43 -16.74
N LEU A 157 11.10 -2.41 -16.17
CA LEU A 157 11.19 -2.13 -14.73
C LEU A 157 10.52 -3.25 -13.92
N GLY A 158 9.29 -3.61 -14.29
CA GLY A 158 8.57 -4.69 -13.62
C GLY A 158 9.32 -6.03 -13.65
N GLU A 159 9.96 -6.35 -14.79
CA GLU A 159 10.78 -7.56 -14.96
C GLU A 159 12.03 -7.55 -14.10
N ARG A 160 12.75 -6.42 -14.02
CA ARG A 160 13.94 -6.25 -13.16
C ARG A 160 13.57 -6.40 -11.68
N LEU A 161 12.51 -5.75 -11.23
CA LEU A 161 12.02 -5.85 -9.84
C LEU A 161 11.57 -7.27 -9.49
N LEU A 162 10.90 -7.97 -10.41
CA LEU A 162 10.56 -9.38 -10.21
C LEU A 162 11.80 -10.26 -10.12
N ALA A 163 12.83 -9.98 -10.91
CA ALA A 163 14.10 -10.72 -10.84
C ALA A 163 14.79 -10.53 -9.48
N ASP A 164 14.80 -9.30 -8.95
CA ASP A 164 15.29 -9.01 -7.60
C ASP A 164 14.49 -9.74 -6.52
N ALA A 165 13.15 -9.65 -6.59
CA ALA A 165 12.28 -10.34 -5.65
C ALA A 165 12.49 -11.87 -5.69
N LYS A 166 12.69 -12.48 -6.86
CA LYS A 166 13.01 -13.89 -7.01
C LYS A 166 14.39 -14.25 -6.48
N SER A 167 15.33 -13.32 -6.44
CA SER A 167 16.67 -13.54 -5.88
C SER A 167 16.69 -13.50 -4.34
N ALA A 168 15.60 -13.05 -3.71
CA ALA A 168 15.43 -13.03 -2.26
C ALA A 168 15.22 -14.46 -1.75
N SER A 169 16.31 -15.11 -1.35
CA SER A 169 16.27 -16.50 -0.87
C SER A 169 15.41 -16.60 0.39
N GLY A 170 14.52 -17.58 0.41
CA GLY A 170 13.60 -17.83 1.53
C GLY A 170 12.27 -17.10 1.42
N TYR A 171 12.07 -16.27 0.39
CA TYR A 171 10.81 -15.57 0.13
C TYR A 171 10.21 -15.98 -1.22
N THR A 172 8.90 -16.10 -1.24
CA THR A 172 8.15 -16.32 -2.48
C THR A 172 7.79 -14.97 -3.13
N SER A 173 7.71 -14.93 -4.47
CA SER A 173 7.45 -13.67 -5.18
C SER A 173 6.62 -13.86 -6.43
N VAL A 174 5.81 -12.84 -6.75
CA VAL A 174 4.96 -12.83 -7.96
C VAL A 174 4.80 -11.39 -8.48
N LEU A 175 4.67 -11.26 -9.79
CA LEU A 175 4.30 -10.01 -10.45
C LEU A 175 2.84 -10.09 -10.91
N ASN A 176 2.03 -9.12 -10.49
CA ASN A 176 0.59 -9.06 -10.83
C ASN A 176 -0.18 -10.33 -10.46
N GLY A 177 0.11 -10.91 -9.27
CA GLY A 177 -0.63 -12.04 -8.72
C GLY A 177 -2.01 -11.63 -8.20
N ARG A 178 -2.29 -11.92 -6.90
CA ARG A 178 -3.54 -11.49 -6.27
C ARG A 178 -3.68 -9.97 -6.23
N PHE A 179 -2.60 -9.27 -5.90
CA PHE A 179 -2.56 -7.82 -5.86
C PHE A 179 -1.81 -7.28 -7.09
N THR A 180 -2.52 -6.52 -7.91
CA THR A 180 -1.99 -6.00 -9.18
C THR A 180 -1.75 -4.50 -9.15
N GLY A 181 -1.84 -3.89 -7.99
CA GLY A 181 -1.78 -2.44 -7.78
C GLY A 181 -3.13 -1.85 -7.38
N GLY A 182 -3.14 -0.98 -6.36
CA GLY A 182 -4.30 -0.22 -5.91
C GLY A 182 -4.53 1.05 -6.71
N TYR A 183 -5.33 1.96 -6.16
CA TYR A 183 -5.63 3.24 -6.81
C TYR A 183 -4.37 4.08 -7.02
N ILE A 184 -3.53 4.23 -6.01
CA ILE A 184 -2.30 5.02 -6.08
C ILE A 184 -1.43 4.56 -7.24
N THR A 185 -1.08 3.27 -7.29
CA THR A 185 -0.27 2.68 -8.35
C THR A 185 -0.87 2.93 -9.74
N ARG A 186 -2.17 2.68 -9.92
CA ARG A 186 -2.83 2.77 -11.23
C ARG A 186 -3.06 4.20 -11.68
N HIS A 187 -3.38 5.11 -10.75
CA HIS A 187 -3.69 6.49 -11.05
C HIS A 187 -2.44 7.30 -11.38
N TYR A 188 -1.37 7.13 -10.60
CA TYR A 188 -0.14 7.91 -10.75
C TYR A 188 0.86 7.28 -11.72
N GLY A 189 0.81 5.96 -11.93
CA GLY A 189 1.65 5.29 -12.92
C GLY A 189 1.25 5.66 -14.34
N GLN A 190 2.05 6.49 -14.98
CA GLN A 190 1.87 7.00 -16.34
C GLN A 190 3.19 6.93 -17.10
N PRO A 191 3.67 5.72 -17.47
CA PRO A 191 4.99 5.55 -18.10
C PRO A 191 5.18 6.34 -19.38
N ALA A 192 4.11 6.59 -20.14
CA ALA A 192 4.16 7.47 -21.33
C ALA A 192 4.47 8.94 -20.97
N ASN A 193 4.28 9.34 -19.71
CA ASN A 193 4.59 10.65 -19.16
C ASN A 193 5.81 10.62 -18.23
N ASN A 194 6.65 9.58 -18.30
CA ASN A 194 7.81 9.39 -17.46
C ASN A 194 7.48 9.34 -15.96
N VAL A 195 6.34 8.77 -15.57
CA VAL A 195 6.00 8.45 -14.17
C VAL A 195 5.77 6.95 -14.05
N HIS A 196 6.65 6.26 -13.34
CA HIS A 196 6.58 4.82 -13.12
C HIS A 196 6.14 4.51 -11.70
N ALA A 197 5.05 3.78 -11.52
CA ALA A 197 4.55 3.37 -10.21
C ALA A 197 4.54 1.84 -10.09
N VAL A 198 5.03 1.35 -8.95
CA VAL A 198 5.02 -0.07 -8.60
C VAL A 198 4.55 -0.21 -7.15
N GLN A 199 3.56 -1.06 -6.91
CA GLN A 199 3.15 -1.47 -5.57
C GLN A 199 3.94 -2.71 -5.14
N LEU A 200 4.38 -2.74 -3.89
CA LEU A 200 4.70 -3.99 -3.21
C LEU A 200 3.64 -4.26 -2.15
N GLU A 201 2.94 -5.37 -2.26
CA GLU A 201 2.12 -5.95 -1.18
C GLU A 201 2.89 -7.09 -0.55
N MET A 202 3.37 -6.92 0.67
CA MET A 202 4.21 -7.89 1.37
C MET A 202 3.43 -8.55 2.51
N THR A 203 3.70 -9.84 2.78
CA THR A 203 3.11 -10.48 3.97
C THR A 203 3.77 -9.99 5.25
N TRP A 204 2.98 -9.81 6.31
CA TRP A 204 3.48 -9.42 7.63
C TRP A 204 4.50 -10.41 8.20
N SER A 205 4.34 -11.69 7.90
CA SER A 205 5.27 -12.76 8.31
C SER A 205 6.73 -12.50 7.93
N CYS A 206 6.99 -11.62 6.94
CA CYS A 206 8.33 -11.24 6.54
C CYS A 206 9.07 -10.36 7.57
N TYR A 207 8.35 -9.69 8.51
CA TYR A 207 8.99 -8.72 9.40
C TYR A 207 8.30 -8.51 10.76
N MET A 208 7.10 -9.08 11.00
CA MET A 208 6.34 -8.85 12.22
C MET A 208 5.46 -10.04 12.60
N ALA A 209 4.91 -10.00 13.83
CA ALA A 209 3.89 -10.94 14.28
C ALA A 209 2.54 -10.61 13.65
N GLU A 210 1.83 -11.63 13.15
CA GLU A 210 0.54 -11.48 12.45
C GLU A 210 -0.68 -11.46 13.39
N HIS A 211 -0.45 -11.34 14.68
CA HIS A 211 -1.50 -11.28 15.72
C HIS A 211 -1.21 -10.16 16.72
N PRO A 212 -2.23 -9.63 17.39
CA PRO A 212 -2.03 -8.61 18.41
C PRO A 212 -0.98 -9.00 19.44
N PRO A 213 -0.10 -8.08 19.88
CA PRO A 213 -0.11 -6.63 19.59
C PRO A 213 0.58 -6.21 18.29
N TYR A 214 0.72 -7.07 17.28
CA TYR A 214 1.35 -6.81 15.98
C TYR A 214 2.81 -6.37 16.12
N GLU A 215 3.58 -7.13 16.89
CA GLU A 215 4.94 -6.79 17.26
C GLU A 215 5.89 -6.84 16.07
N TYR A 216 6.70 -5.79 15.90
CA TYR A 216 7.80 -5.79 14.95
C TYR A 216 8.88 -6.76 15.39
N LEU A 217 9.32 -7.65 14.52
CA LEU A 217 10.33 -8.68 14.78
C LEU A 217 11.67 -8.29 14.12
N PRO A 218 12.58 -7.62 14.86
CA PRO A 218 13.80 -7.06 14.25
C PRO A 218 14.67 -8.10 13.53
N GLU A 219 14.78 -9.31 14.08
CA GLU A 219 15.62 -10.36 13.48
C GLU A 219 14.99 -10.90 12.18
N THR A 220 13.66 -10.99 12.11
CA THR A 220 12.94 -11.36 10.89
C THR A 220 13.04 -10.24 9.85
N ALA A 221 12.83 -9.00 10.26
CA ALA A 221 12.91 -7.82 9.40
C ALA A 221 14.30 -7.62 8.77
N LYS A 222 15.37 -7.93 9.50
CA LYS A 222 16.75 -7.92 8.95
C LYS A 222 16.93 -8.85 7.75
N GLY A 223 16.13 -9.90 7.66
CA GLY A 223 16.19 -10.83 6.51
C GLY A 223 15.63 -10.20 5.25
N ILE A 224 14.53 -9.45 5.33
CA ILE A 224 13.86 -8.87 4.16
C ILE A 224 14.39 -7.48 3.78
N SER A 225 14.82 -6.64 4.73
CA SER A 225 15.22 -5.25 4.51
C SER A 225 16.26 -5.07 3.40
N PRO A 226 17.34 -5.88 3.30
CA PRO A 226 18.30 -5.76 2.20
C PRO A 226 17.68 -5.99 0.81
N HIS A 227 16.67 -6.86 0.72
CA HIS A 227 15.99 -7.13 -0.54
C HIS A 227 15.05 -6.00 -0.94
N LEU A 228 14.39 -5.35 0.03
CA LEU A 228 13.59 -4.15 -0.21
C LEU A 228 14.48 -3.00 -0.70
N ARG A 229 15.60 -2.76 -0.02
CA ARG A 229 16.60 -1.77 -0.44
C ARG A 229 17.07 -2.01 -1.87
N ARG A 230 17.45 -3.25 -2.20
CA ARG A 230 17.89 -3.61 -3.55
C ARG A 230 16.83 -3.31 -4.61
N MET A 231 15.56 -3.63 -4.35
CA MET A 231 14.47 -3.31 -5.28
C MET A 231 14.32 -1.80 -5.50
N LEU A 232 14.45 -0.99 -4.45
CA LEU A 232 14.43 0.47 -4.58
C LEU A 232 15.64 0.99 -5.37
N GLU A 233 16.84 0.47 -5.11
CA GLU A 233 18.06 0.78 -5.87
C GLU A 233 17.91 0.39 -7.35
N THR A 234 17.31 -0.77 -7.65
CA THR A 234 17.01 -1.18 -9.02
C THR A 234 16.03 -0.23 -9.71
N MET A 235 15.01 0.24 -8.99
CA MET A 235 14.09 1.25 -9.51
C MET A 235 14.81 2.56 -9.79
N LEU A 236 15.62 3.08 -8.87
CA LEU A 236 16.41 4.31 -9.06
C LEU A 236 17.35 4.20 -10.26
N ASN A 237 18.15 3.13 -10.36
CA ASN A 237 19.05 2.88 -11.49
C ASN A 237 18.31 2.79 -12.84
N PHE A 238 17.08 2.27 -12.83
CA PHE A 238 16.23 2.24 -14.03
C PHE A 238 15.83 3.64 -14.44
N LEU A 239 15.44 4.49 -13.48
CA LEU A 239 15.00 5.87 -13.75
C LEU A 239 16.15 6.77 -14.21
N GLU A 240 17.36 6.60 -13.64
CA GLU A 240 18.56 7.35 -14.05
C GLU A 240 19.01 7.04 -15.48
N GLY A 241 18.62 5.90 -16.03
CA GLY A 241 18.90 5.51 -17.41
C GLY A 241 17.88 6.04 -18.43
N HIS A 242 16.90 6.83 -18.00
CA HIS A 242 15.83 7.41 -18.81
C HIS A 242 15.92 8.91 -18.84
#